data_cb0db9422961b3502ee58f8cd0af9d0c
#
_entry.id   cb0db9422961b3502ee58f8cd0af9d0c
#
_cell.length_a   1.000
_cell.length_b   1.000
_cell.length_c   1.000
_cell.angle_alpha   90.00
_cell.angle_beta   90.00
_cell.angle_gamma   90.00
#
_symmetry.space_group_name_H-M   'P 1'
#
loop_
_entity.id
_entity.type
_entity.pdbx_description
1 polymer ?
#
loop_
_entity_poly.entity_id
_entity_poly.type
_entity_poly.pdbx_seq_one_letter_code
_entity_poly.pdbx_strand_id
1 'polypeptide(L)'
;DKFIKDYSDVIKKIQKAMPDAHIFVNAVFPVQESAVEKEPALANIADYNEKLEAMCEKKQIGYIDNSDIIEDEYYEEDGIHFKANFYPIWAEKMAEVATL
;
A
#
# COMPACT_ATOMS: atom_id res chain seq x y z
N ASP A 1 3.37 -16.98 5.21
CA ASP A 1 2.10 -16.38 4.85
C ASP A 1 1.94 -16.36 3.34
N LYS A 2 0.83 -16.92 2.86
CA LYS A 2 0.56 -17.07 1.43
C LYS A 2 0.49 -15.71 0.72
N PHE A 3 -0.14 -14.71 1.35
CA PHE A 3 -0.24 -13.37 0.78
C PHE A 3 1.14 -12.79 0.46
N ILE A 4 2.05 -12.86 1.42
CA ILE A 4 3.41 -12.31 1.25
C ILE A 4 4.20 -13.13 0.24
N LYS A 5 4.03 -14.45 0.25
CA LYS A 5 4.69 -15.32 -0.73
C LYS A 5 4.26 -14.99 -2.15
N ASP A 6 2.96 -14.88 -2.38
CA ASP A 6 2.41 -14.58 -3.69
C ASP A 6 2.84 -13.19 -4.17
N TYR A 7 2.84 -12.21 -3.27
CA TYR A 7 3.29 -10.86 -3.56
C TYR A 7 4.78 -10.85 -3.94
N SER A 8 5.59 -11.56 -3.16
CA SER A 8 7.02 -11.69 -3.42
C SER A 8 7.30 -12.33 -4.78
N ASP A 9 6.51 -13.34 -5.17
CA ASP A 9 6.65 -14.01 -6.47
C ASP A 9 6.33 -13.06 -7.62
N VAL A 10 5.31 -12.22 -7.48
CA VAL A 10 4.97 -11.19 -8.48
C VAL A 10 6.13 -10.21 -8.65
N ILE A 11 6.72 -9.75 -7.54
CA ILE A 11 7.86 -8.83 -7.58
C ILE A 11 9.05 -9.47 -8.29
N LYS A 12 9.34 -10.74 -8.02
CA LYS A 12 10.43 -11.47 -8.69
C LYS A 12 10.21 -11.52 -10.20
N LYS A 13 8.97 -11.74 -10.64
CA LYS A 13 8.64 -11.75 -12.07
C LYS A 13 8.86 -10.39 -12.71
N ILE A 14 8.49 -9.32 -12.02
CA ILE A 14 8.70 -7.95 -12.52
C ILE A 14 10.19 -7.65 -12.61
N GLN A 15 10.97 -7.99 -11.60
CA GLN A 15 12.42 -7.78 -11.58
C GLN A 15 13.12 -8.54 -12.72
N LYS A 16 12.64 -9.74 -13.02
CA LYS A 16 13.19 -10.54 -14.10
C LYS A 16 12.86 -9.95 -15.46
N ALA A 17 11.63 -9.44 -15.62
CA ALA A 17 11.18 -8.86 -16.89
C ALA A 17 11.76 -7.46 -17.13
N MET A 18 11.99 -6.69 -16.07
CA MET A 18 12.45 -5.30 -16.13
C MET A 18 13.55 -5.08 -15.08
N PRO A 19 14.77 -5.62 -15.31
CA PRO A 19 15.83 -5.61 -14.27
C PRO A 19 16.31 -4.19 -13.89
N ASP A 20 16.09 -3.21 -14.74
CA ASP A 20 16.50 -1.82 -14.45
C ASP A 20 15.38 -0.98 -13.82
N ALA A 21 14.19 -1.54 -13.63
CA ALA A 21 13.07 -0.81 -13.05
C ALA A 21 13.25 -0.62 -11.54
N HIS A 22 12.89 0.56 -11.07
CA HIS A 22 12.82 0.85 -9.63
C HIS A 22 11.43 0.49 -9.14
N ILE A 23 11.36 -0.43 -8.19
CA ILE A 23 10.09 -0.93 -7.66
C ILE A 23 9.80 -0.29 -6.32
N PHE A 24 8.59 0.23 -6.17
CA PHE A 24 8.07 0.76 -4.90
C PHE A 24 6.77 0.05 -4.58
N VAL A 25 6.64 -0.44 -3.36
CA VAL A 25 5.41 -1.08 -2.88
C VAL A 25 4.66 -0.09 -2.00
N ASN A 26 3.40 0.17 -2.35
CA ASN A 26 2.53 0.97 -1.50
C ASN A 26 1.97 0.09 -0.39
N ALA A 27 1.95 0.60 0.84
CA ALA A 27 1.24 -0.03 1.93
C ALA A 27 -0.24 -0.16 1.57
N VAL A 28 -0.90 -1.19 2.09
CA VAL A 28 -2.35 -1.29 1.98
C VAL A 28 -2.93 -0.11 2.75
N PHE A 29 -3.84 0.64 2.13
CA PHE A 29 -4.43 1.80 2.77
C PHE A 29 -5.22 1.40 4.01
N PRO A 30 -5.10 2.14 5.12
CA PRO A 30 -5.92 1.88 6.29
C PRO A 30 -7.40 2.14 5.98
N VAL A 31 -8.28 1.49 6.73
CA VAL A 31 -9.72 1.69 6.62
C VAL A 31 -10.23 2.35 7.89
N GLN A 32 -11.38 2.99 7.81
CA GLN A 32 -11.99 3.60 9.00
C GLN A 32 -12.51 2.52 9.95
N GLU A 33 -12.57 2.85 11.24
CA GLU A 33 -13.03 1.92 12.28
C GLU A 33 -14.43 1.37 11.99
N SER A 34 -15.31 2.19 11.41
CA SER A 34 -16.65 1.75 11.02
C SER A 34 -16.64 0.60 10.02
N ALA A 35 -15.64 0.56 9.13
CA ALA A 35 -15.48 -0.55 8.19
C ALA A 35 -15.01 -1.82 8.91
N VAL A 36 -14.11 -1.69 9.90
CA VAL A 36 -13.64 -2.81 10.70
C VAL A 36 -14.78 -3.43 11.49
N GLU A 37 -15.70 -2.63 12.00
CA GLU A 37 -16.88 -3.13 12.71
C GLU A 37 -17.76 -4.02 11.84
N LYS A 38 -17.88 -3.69 10.55
CA LYS A 38 -18.67 -4.49 9.60
C LYS A 38 -17.91 -5.70 9.08
N GLU A 39 -16.60 -5.56 8.89
CA GLU A 39 -15.71 -6.60 8.35
C GLU A 39 -14.49 -6.71 9.25
N PRO A 40 -14.56 -7.50 10.34
CA PRO A 40 -13.44 -7.59 11.29
C PRO A 40 -12.11 -8.03 10.70
N ALA A 41 -12.12 -8.75 9.58
CA ALA A 41 -10.88 -9.14 8.89
C ALA A 41 -10.04 -7.95 8.47
N LEU A 42 -10.64 -6.76 8.30
CA LEU A 42 -9.93 -5.54 7.93
C LEU A 42 -8.97 -5.07 9.03
N ALA A 43 -9.15 -5.53 10.25
CA ALA A 43 -8.21 -5.23 11.35
C ALA A 43 -6.81 -5.82 11.09
N ASN A 44 -6.68 -6.77 10.17
CA ASN A 44 -5.41 -7.40 9.85
C ASN A 44 -4.53 -6.57 8.91
N ILE A 45 -5.02 -5.43 8.43
CA ILE A 45 -4.26 -4.58 7.49
C ILE A 45 -2.91 -4.15 8.07
N ALA A 46 -2.87 -3.76 9.34
CA ALA A 46 -1.62 -3.36 9.98
C ALA A 46 -0.59 -4.49 9.98
N ASP A 47 -1.02 -5.72 10.26
CA ASP A 47 -0.13 -6.88 10.23
C ASP A 47 0.39 -7.17 8.83
N TYR A 48 -0.46 -7.04 7.81
CA TYR A 48 -0.04 -7.22 6.43
C TYR A 48 0.98 -6.16 6.02
N ASN A 49 0.77 -4.91 6.43
CA ASN A 49 1.71 -3.84 6.13
C ASN A 49 3.07 -4.05 6.78
N GLU A 50 3.11 -4.54 8.02
CA GLU A 50 4.36 -4.91 8.67
C GLU A 50 5.13 -5.97 7.89
N LYS A 51 4.41 -6.99 7.42
CA LYS A 51 5.01 -8.06 6.62
C LYS A 51 5.48 -7.57 5.26
N LEU A 52 4.71 -6.69 4.62
CA LEU A 52 5.10 -6.09 3.34
C LEU A 52 6.36 -5.24 3.50
N GLU A 53 6.43 -4.43 4.55
CA GLU A 53 7.62 -3.61 4.83
C GLU A 53 8.85 -4.45 5.04
N ALA A 54 8.74 -5.53 5.83
CA ALA A 54 9.85 -6.46 6.07
C ALA A 54 10.30 -7.14 4.76
N MET A 55 9.36 -7.51 3.90
CA MET A 55 9.68 -8.11 2.61
C MET A 55 10.43 -7.11 1.71
N CYS A 56 9.96 -5.86 1.67
CA CYS A 56 10.60 -4.80 0.87
C CYS A 56 12.02 -4.53 1.36
N GLU A 57 12.23 -4.50 2.66
CA GLU A 57 13.55 -4.32 3.26
C GLU A 57 14.49 -5.46 2.87
N LYS A 58 13.99 -6.69 2.95
CA LYS A 58 14.76 -7.88 2.58
C LYS A 58 15.15 -7.89 1.10
N LYS A 59 14.25 -7.41 0.24
CA LYS A 59 14.48 -7.34 -1.21
C LYS A 59 15.19 -6.07 -1.66
N GLN A 60 15.38 -5.13 -0.75
CA GLN A 60 16.01 -3.82 -1.02
C GLN A 60 15.21 -3.01 -2.07
N ILE A 61 13.89 -3.04 -1.95
CA ILE A 61 12.99 -2.22 -2.76
C ILE A 61 12.26 -1.21 -1.88
N GLY A 62 11.69 -0.18 -2.50
CA GLY A 62 11.01 0.88 -1.77
C GLY A 62 9.68 0.44 -1.18
N TYR A 63 9.36 0.92 0.01
CA TYR A 63 8.08 0.74 0.67
C TYR A 63 7.51 2.12 0.97
N ILE A 64 6.26 2.37 0.62
CA ILE A 64 5.63 3.68 0.78
C ILE A 64 4.45 3.57 1.73
N ASP A 65 4.56 4.27 2.87
CA ASP A 65 3.47 4.43 3.82
C ASP A 65 2.77 5.75 3.48
N ASN A 66 1.49 5.69 3.15
CA ASN A 66 0.72 6.86 2.73
C ASN A 66 -0.13 7.46 3.86
N SER A 67 0.07 7.01 5.09
CA SER A 67 -0.76 7.47 6.23
C SER A 67 -0.68 8.99 6.45
N ASP A 68 0.41 9.63 6.03
CA ASP A 68 0.62 11.08 6.17
C ASP A 68 -0.32 11.92 5.30
N ILE A 69 -0.88 11.36 4.22
CA ILE A 69 -1.76 12.08 3.30
C ILE A 69 -3.22 11.67 3.43
N ILE A 70 -3.53 10.73 4.34
CA ILE A 70 -4.88 10.18 4.50
C ILE A 70 -5.60 10.95 5.61
N GLU A 71 -6.80 11.45 5.29
CA GLU A 71 -7.67 12.13 6.24
C GLU A 71 -9.09 11.54 6.13
N ASP A 72 -9.86 11.60 7.21
CA ASP A 72 -11.21 11.02 7.25
C ASP A 72 -12.11 11.56 6.16
N GLU A 73 -11.97 12.82 5.79
CA GLU A 73 -12.80 13.46 4.75
C GLU A 73 -12.62 12.86 3.36
N TYR A 74 -11.53 12.12 3.13
CA TYR A 74 -11.27 11.50 1.82
C TYR A 74 -11.96 10.15 1.65
N TYR A 75 -12.51 9.57 2.72
CA TYR A 75 -13.17 8.26 2.62
C TYR A 75 -14.59 8.36 2.10
N GLU A 76 -14.98 7.37 1.30
CA GLU A 76 -16.38 7.15 0.98
C GLU A 76 -17.12 6.64 2.22
N GLU A 77 -18.45 6.55 2.14
CA GLU A 77 -19.28 6.12 3.27
C GLU A 77 -18.93 4.73 3.80
N ASP A 78 -18.38 3.86 2.96
CA ASP A 78 -17.98 2.51 3.38
C ASP A 78 -16.75 2.47 4.28
N GLY A 79 -16.02 3.59 4.39
CA GLY A 79 -14.80 3.67 5.20
C GLY A 79 -13.61 2.90 4.62
N ILE A 80 -13.73 2.44 3.39
CA ILE A 80 -12.71 1.62 2.69
C ILE A 80 -12.19 2.34 1.46
N HIS A 81 -13.08 2.76 0.57
CA HIS A 81 -12.72 3.42 -0.68
C HIS A 81 -12.55 4.91 -0.47
N PHE A 82 -11.78 5.54 -1.35
CA PHE A 82 -11.50 6.96 -1.29
C PHE A 82 -12.32 7.72 -2.33
N LYS A 83 -12.68 8.95 -1.98
CA LYS A 83 -13.35 9.87 -2.90
C LYS A 83 -12.37 10.32 -3.98
N ALA A 84 -12.92 10.79 -5.10
CA ALA A 84 -12.11 11.22 -6.24
C ALA A 84 -11.08 12.29 -5.89
N ASN A 85 -11.35 13.15 -4.92
CA ASN A 85 -10.45 14.23 -4.52
C ASN A 85 -9.18 13.76 -3.81
N PHE A 86 -9.12 12.51 -3.38
CA PHE A 86 -7.91 11.94 -2.80
C PHE A 86 -6.85 11.59 -3.84
N TYR A 87 -7.27 11.09 -4.99
CA TYR A 87 -6.34 10.51 -5.98
C TYR A 87 -5.29 11.50 -6.52
N PRO A 88 -5.62 12.77 -6.79
CA PRO A 88 -4.58 13.73 -7.18
C PRO A 88 -3.50 13.92 -6.12
N ILE A 89 -3.89 13.89 -4.84
CA ILE A 89 -2.95 14.03 -3.71
C ILE A 89 -2.01 12.83 -3.68
N TRP A 90 -2.54 11.64 -3.83
CA TRP A 90 -1.75 10.41 -3.86
C TRP A 90 -0.81 10.39 -5.08
N ALA A 91 -1.32 10.79 -6.25
CA ALA A 91 -0.52 10.82 -7.47
C ALA A 91 0.65 11.80 -7.35
N GLU A 92 0.45 12.96 -6.73
CA GLU A 92 1.51 13.94 -6.49
C GLU A 92 2.60 13.35 -5.59
N LYS A 93 2.20 12.66 -4.52
CA LYS A 93 3.17 11.99 -3.64
C LYS A 93 3.96 10.92 -4.39
N MET A 94 3.30 10.14 -5.25
CA MET A 94 3.98 9.11 -6.04
C MET A 94 5.00 9.72 -6.99
N ALA A 95 4.67 10.85 -7.61
CA ALA A 95 5.59 11.57 -8.48
C ALA A 95 6.83 12.05 -7.72
N GLU A 96 6.65 12.57 -6.51
CA GLU A 96 7.75 13.01 -5.64
C GLU A 96 8.66 11.83 -5.27
N VAL A 97 8.09 10.70 -4.88
CA VAL A 97 8.86 9.50 -4.53
C VAL A 97 9.64 8.99 -5.72
N ALA A 98 9.03 9.00 -6.91
CA ALA A 98 9.67 8.47 -8.11
C ALA A 98 10.86 9.32 -8.58
N THR A 99 10.95 10.58 -8.15
CA THR A 99 12.07 11.46 -8.52
C THR A 99 13.25 11.41 -7.55
N LEU A 100 13.05 10.73 -6.44
CA LEU A 100 14.11 10.53 -5.45
C LEU A 100 15.04 9.40 -5.88
#